data_99b05000827666cd4ef7f7b92d57b6e3
#
_entry.id   99b05000827666cd4ef7f7b92d57b6e3
#
_cell.length_a   1.000
_cell.length_b   1.000
_cell.length_c   1.000
_cell.angle_alpha   90.00
_cell.angle_beta   90.00
_cell.angle_gamma   90.00
#
_symmetry.space_group_name_H-M   'P 1'
#
loop_
_entity.id
_entity.type
_entity.pdbx_description
1 polymer ?
#
loop_
_entity_poly.entity_id
_entity_poly.type
_entity_poly.pdbx_seq_one_letter_code
_entity_poly.pdbx_strand_id
1 'polypeptide(L)'
;AEYNGLTGDVEKKEEGKADWITLLKNAPSTFWKVGVVQFFCWAGFLYLWNYSTGAIAETVWYTTDPKSAEFQAAGNWVGILFAVQAVGSVLWVVVLAMFKNIKLGYSVSLLIAGVGFALIPFLHNQYLQFIPFLMIGAGWAAMLAMPFTLVTNALQGYGHMGTYLGLFNGTICIPQIVAAICGGAILSLIGSHQSDMMIVAGVFLVIGALYVPMIKEKKAAE
;
A
#
# COMPACT_ATOMS: atom_id res chain seq x y z
N ALA A 1 42.65 -21.98 16.45
CA ALA A 1 42.23 -21.02 15.44
C ALA A 1 41.51 -19.87 16.16
N GLU A 2 42.20 -18.75 16.27
CA GLU A 2 41.76 -17.55 16.99
C GLU A 2 40.65 -16.87 16.21
N TYR A 3 39.48 -16.77 16.82
CA TYR A 3 38.38 -15.95 16.36
C TYR A 3 38.37 -14.67 17.24
N ASN A 4 39.47 -13.90 17.17
CA ASN A 4 39.60 -12.62 17.87
C ASN A 4 39.56 -11.48 16.86
N GLY A 5 38.42 -10.79 16.75
CA GLY A 5 38.37 -9.59 15.94
C GLY A 5 37.02 -8.92 15.76
N LEU A 6 35.96 -9.36 16.43
CA LEU A 6 34.63 -8.74 16.31
C LEU A 6 33.98 -8.39 17.66
N THR A 7 34.80 -8.17 18.69
CA THR A 7 34.34 -7.44 19.88
C THR A 7 34.78 -5.99 19.76
N GLY A 8 34.32 -5.31 18.72
CA GLY A 8 34.18 -3.88 18.79
C GLY A 8 33.10 -3.62 19.80
N ASP A 9 33.46 -3.03 20.93
CA ASP A 9 32.54 -2.45 21.88
C ASP A 9 31.65 -1.45 21.13
N VAL A 10 30.55 -1.96 20.61
CA VAL A 10 29.41 -1.11 20.32
C VAL A 10 28.95 -0.66 21.71
N GLU A 11 29.45 0.49 22.16
CA GLU A 11 28.82 1.22 23.25
C GLU A 11 27.34 1.23 22.96
N LYS A 12 26.59 0.32 23.61
CA LYS A 12 25.17 0.49 23.81
C LYS A 12 25.04 1.75 24.66
N LYS A 13 24.99 2.92 23.99
CA LYS A 13 24.35 4.07 24.61
C LYS A 13 23.02 3.52 25.09
N GLU A 14 22.84 3.46 26.40
CA GLU A 14 21.54 3.24 27.00
C GLU A 14 20.64 4.32 26.43
N GLU A 15 19.90 3.97 25.37
CA GLU A 15 18.85 4.82 24.84
C GLU A 15 17.81 4.88 25.97
N GLY A 16 17.83 5.96 26.73
CA GLY A 16 16.84 6.22 27.78
C GLY A 16 15.45 6.02 27.17
N LYS A 17 14.48 5.55 27.97
CA LYS A 17 13.10 5.29 27.50
C LYS A 17 12.62 6.49 26.70
N ALA A 18 12.65 6.36 25.37
CA ALA A 18 12.20 7.43 24.48
C ALA A 18 10.67 7.57 24.62
N ASP A 19 10.21 8.73 25.08
CA ASP A 19 8.80 9.06 25.06
C ASP A 19 8.32 9.12 23.61
N TRP A 20 7.45 8.20 23.24
CA TRP A 20 6.94 8.07 21.87
C TRP A 20 6.23 9.35 21.37
N ILE A 21 5.60 10.13 22.26
CA ILE A 21 4.98 11.41 21.91
C ILE A 21 6.04 12.42 21.50
N THR A 22 7.13 12.49 22.24
CA THR A 22 8.27 13.37 21.92
C THR A 22 8.94 12.96 20.62
N LEU A 23 9.08 11.66 20.35
CA LEU A 23 9.60 11.17 19.07
C LEU A 23 8.71 11.56 17.92
N LEU A 24 7.39 11.39 18.02
CA LEU A 24 6.45 11.82 16.97
C LEU A 24 6.52 13.33 16.70
N LYS A 25 6.61 14.16 17.74
CA LYS A 25 6.75 15.62 17.57
C LYS A 25 8.04 16.01 16.86
N ASN A 26 9.11 15.27 17.09
CA ASN A 26 10.43 15.50 16.49
C ASN A 26 10.65 14.74 15.17
N ALA A 27 9.66 13.97 14.71
CA ALA A 27 9.77 13.21 13.48
C ALA A 27 9.99 14.13 12.26
N PRO A 28 10.87 13.74 11.32
CA PRO A 28 11.12 14.54 10.12
C PRO A 28 9.86 14.70 9.29
N SER A 29 9.74 15.80 8.54
CA SER A 29 8.56 16.08 7.71
C SER A 29 8.28 14.96 6.69
N THR A 30 9.31 14.26 6.25
CA THR A 30 9.21 13.09 5.36
C THR A 30 8.40 11.97 6.00
N PHE A 31 8.60 11.69 7.30
CA PHE A 31 7.84 10.69 8.05
C PHE A 31 6.33 10.90 7.91
N TRP A 32 5.87 12.13 8.15
CA TRP A 32 4.45 12.48 8.08
C TRP A 32 3.91 12.48 6.65
N LYS A 33 4.69 12.98 5.69
CA LYS A 33 4.27 13.03 4.29
C LYS A 33 4.16 11.64 3.68
N VAL A 34 5.10 10.75 3.99
CA VAL A 34 5.00 9.33 3.59
C VAL A 34 3.81 8.68 4.30
N GLY A 35 3.56 9.02 5.57
CA GLY A 35 2.39 8.55 6.31
C GLY A 35 1.06 8.92 5.64
N VAL A 36 0.95 10.12 5.06
CA VAL A 36 -0.23 10.54 4.29
C VAL A 36 -0.42 9.66 3.04
N VAL A 37 0.65 9.39 2.28
CA VAL A 37 0.59 8.48 1.13
C VAL A 37 0.15 7.08 1.57
N GLN A 38 0.75 6.57 2.65
CA GLN A 38 0.40 5.26 3.23
C GLN A 38 -1.06 5.20 3.65
N PHE A 39 -1.61 6.31 4.19
CA PHE A 39 -3.02 6.37 4.57
C PHE A 39 -3.94 6.02 3.41
N PHE A 40 -3.75 6.65 2.26
CA PHE A 40 -4.58 6.39 1.08
C PHE A 40 -4.31 5.00 0.48
N CYS A 41 -3.04 4.58 0.42
CA CYS A 41 -2.70 3.27 -0.11
C CYS A 41 -3.33 2.12 0.71
N TRP A 42 -3.14 2.12 2.03
CA TRP A 42 -3.67 1.05 2.89
C TRP A 42 -5.19 1.05 2.98
N ALA A 43 -5.83 2.22 2.94
CA ALA A 43 -7.28 2.32 2.85
C ALA A 43 -7.81 1.73 1.53
N GLY A 44 -7.16 2.02 0.40
CA GLY A 44 -7.51 1.47 -0.90
C GLY A 44 -7.34 -0.05 -0.96
N PHE A 45 -6.23 -0.58 -0.46
CA PHE A 45 -6.01 -2.04 -0.42
C PHE A 45 -6.93 -2.76 0.56
N LEU A 46 -7.34 -2.13 1.66
CA LEU A 46 -8.37 -2.73 2.52
C LEU A 46 -9.69 -2.89 1.75
N TYR A 47 -10.07 -1.91 0.93
CA TYR A 47 -11.28 -2.02 0.11
C TYR A 47 -11.15 -3.12 -0.95
N LEU A 48 -9.96 -3.33 -1.53
CA LEU A 48 -9.72 -4.47 -2.39
C LEU A 48 -10.06 -5.79 -1.68
N TRP A 49 -9.51 -6.00 -0.49
CA TRP A 49 -9.71 -7.26 0.25
C TRP A 49 -11.16 -7.46 0.68
N ASN A 50 -11.85 -6.39 1.07
CA ASN A 50 -13.21 -6.50 1.58
C ASN A 50 -14.27 -6.60 0.47
N TYR A 51 -14.05 -5.95 -0.66
CA TYR A 51 -15.09 -5.77 -1.67
C TYR A 51 -14.79 -6.50 -3.00
N SER A 52 -13.61 -7.07 -3.20
CA SER A 52 -13.25 -7.69 -4.48
C SER A 52 -14.18 -8.84 -4.85
N THR A 53 -14.57 -9.69 -3.89
CA THR A 53 -15.46 -10.83 -4.19
C THR A 53 -16.80 -10.34 -4.70
N GLY A 54 -17.44 -9.38 -4.03
CA GLY A 54 -18.70 -8.81 -4.48
C GLY A 54 -18.55 -8.04 -5.79
N ALA A 55 -17.48 -7.25 -5.96
CA ALA A 55 -17.20 -6.53 -7.18
C ALA A 55 -17.07 -7.47 -8.39
N ILE A 56 -16.35 -8.56 -8.26
CA ILE A 56 -16.18 -9.57 -9.32
C ILE A 56 -17.48 -10.36 -9.53
N ALA A 57 -18.22 -10.68 -8.47
CA ALA A 57 -19.53 -11.32 -8.59
C ALA A 57 -20.52 -10.45 -9.35
N GLU A 58 -20.59 -9.15 -9.05
CA GLU A 58 -21.44 -8.19 -9.74
C GLU A 58 -21.06 -8.02 -11.22
N THR A 59 -19.77 -7.90 -11.52
CA THR A 59 -19.29 -7.52 -12.87
C THR A 59 -19.17 -8.70 -13.82
N VAL A 60 -18.82 -9.88 -13.35
CA VAL A 60 -18.52 -11.05 -14.18
C VAL A 60 -19.60 -12.12 -14.10
N TRP A 61 -20.18 -12.35 -12.92
CA TRP A 61 -21.23 -13.35 -12.71
C TRP A 61 -22.62 -12.76 -12.56
N TYR A 62 -22.76 -11.43 -12.59
CA TYR A 62 -24.03 -10.69 -12.55
C TYR A 62 -24.92 -11.08 -11.36
N THR A 63 -24.31 -11.32 -10.20
CA THR A 63 -25.00 -11.68 -8.96
C THR A 63 -24.55 -10.84 -7.77
N THR A 64 -25.48 -10.56 -6.87
CA THR A 64 -25.23 -9.91 -5.58
C THR A 64 -25.59 -10.82 -4.40
N ASP A 65 -26.16 -12.02 -4.66
CA ASP A 65 -26.56 -12.94 -3.61
C ASP A 65 -25.36 -13.77 -3.09
N PRO A 66 -24.89 -13.53 -1.84
CA PRO A 66 -23.76 -14.26 -1.26
C PRO A 66 -23.98 -15.77 -1.13
N LYS A 67 -25.22 -16.25 -1.24
CA LYS A 67 -25.56 -17.68 -1.13
C LYS A 67 -25.61 -18.38 -2.49
N SER A 68 -25.54 -17.64 -3.59
CA SER A 68 -25.58 -18.22 -4.94
C SER A 68 -24.31 -18.97 -5.28
N ALA A 69 -24.42 -19.96 -6.16
CA ALA A 69 -23.26 -20.71 -6.68
C ALA A 69 -22.32 -19.79 -7.48
N GLU A 70 -22.87 -18.81 -8.17
CA GLU A 70 -22.15 -17.81 -8.95
C GLU A 70 -21.28 -16.93 -8.07
N PHE A 71 -21.79 -16.52 -6.89
CA PHE A 71 -21.01 -15.74 -5.92
C PHE A 71 -19.86 -16.55 -5.35
N GLN A 72 -20.07 -17.84 -5.07
CA GLN A 72 -19.01 -18.73 -4.62
C GLN A 72 -17.95 -18.95 -5.72
N ALA A 73 -18.38 -19.06 -6.98
CA ALA A 73 -17.46 -19.14 -8.12
C ALA A 73 -16.62 -17.85 -8.25
N ALA A 74 -17.24 -16.68 -8.07
CA ALA A 74 -16.53 -15.39 -8.06
C ALA A 74 -15.49 -15.35 -6.93
N GLY A 75 -15.83 -15.77 -5.72
CA GLY A 75 -14.88 -15.84 -4.59
C GLY A 75 -13.68 -16.74 -4.88
N ASN A 76 -13.89 -17.91 -5.47
CA ASN A 76 -12.81 -18.81 -5.89
C ASN A 76 -11.94 -18.14 -6.96
N TRP A 77 -12.55 -17.43 -7.91
CA TRP A 77 -11.83 -16.72 -8.97
C TRP A 77 -10.98 -15.58 -8.42
N VAL A 78 -11.48 -14.83 -7.43
CA VAL A 78 -10.74 -13.77 -6.74
C VAL A 78 -9.45 -14.32 -6.11
N GLY A 79 -9.44 -15.52 -5.60
CA GLY A 79 -8.22 -16.20 -5.16
C GLY A 79 -7.16 -16.30 -6.26
N ILE A 80 -7.59 -16.66 -7.49
CA ILE A 80 -6.71 -16.70 -8.67
C ILE A 80 -6.24 -15.29 -9.04
N LEU A 81 -7.13 -14.28 -8.98
CA LEU A 81 -6.78 -12.89 -9.25
C LEU A 81 -5.74 -12.35 -8.27
N PHE A 82 -5.80 -12.70 -7.01
CA PHE A 82 -4.76 -12.36 -6.04
C PHE A 82 -3.42 -13.05 -6.33
N ALA A 83 -3.43 -14.27 -6.85
CA ALA A 83 -2.20 -14.90 -7.33
C ALA A 83 -1.61 -14.16 -8.53
N VAL A 84 -2.46 -13.71 -9.47
CA VAL A 84 -2.05 -12.87 -10.60
C VAL A 84 -1.49 -11.53 -10.13
N GLN A 85 -2.10 -10.90 -9.12
CA GLN A 85 -1.58 -9.69 -8.48
C GLN A 85 -0.18 -9.94 -7.88
N ALA A 86 0.03 -11.07 -7.20
CA ALA A 86 1.34 -11.41 -6.66
C ALA A 86 2.40 -11.58 -7.76
N VAL A 87 2.06 -12.22 -8.87
CA VAL A 87 2.94 -12.29 -10.06
C VAL A 87 3.25 -10.89 -10.58
N GLY A 88 2.23 -10.03 -10.72
CA GLY A 88 2.40 -8.63 -11.10
C GLY A 88 3.36 -7.88 -10.20
N SER A 89 3.27 -8.11 -8.88
CA SER A 89 4.18 -7.50 -7.89
C SER A 89 5.63 -7.94 -8.09
N VAL A 90 5.87 -9.24 -8.29
CA VAL A 90 7.23 -9.79 -8.51
C VAL A 90 7.83 -9.22 -9.79
N LEU A 91 7.08 -9.19 -10.88
CA LEU A 91 7.53 -8.61 -12.15
C LEU A 91 7.84 -7.12 -12.01
N TRP A 92 7.01 -6.40 -11.25
CA TRP A 92 7.17 -4.95 -11.08
C TRP A 92 8.36 -4.58 -10.21
N VAL A 93 8.79 -5.42 -9.28
CA VAL A 93 10.02 -5.19 -8.49
C VAL A 93 11.22 -5.01 -9.39
N VAL A 94 11.32 -5.79 -10.48
CA VAL A 94 12.41 -5.66 -11.46
C VAL A 94 12.33 -4.30 -12.17
N VAL A 95 11.13 -3.86 -12.53
CA VAL A 95 10.91 -2.54 -13.14
C VAL A 95 11.23 -1.41 -12.16
N LEU A 96 10.84 -1.56 -10.88
CA LEU A 96 11.15 -0.58 -9.82
C LEU A 96 12.64 -0.37 -9.64
N ALA A 97 13.45 -1.43 -9.75
CA ALA A 97 14.91 -1.34 -9.65
C ALA A 97 15.54 -0.49 -10.76
N MET A 98 14.83 -0.27 -11.88
CA MET A 98 15.32 0.56 -12.99
C MET A 98 15.07 2.06 -12.76
N PHE A 99 14.21 2.44 -11.82
CA PHE A 99 13.94 3.84 -11.51
C PHE A 99 15.08 4.45 -10.68
N LYS A 100 15.79 5.41 -11.25
CA LYS A 100 16.81 6.20 -10.51
C LYS A 100 16.18 7.13 -9.46
N ASN A 101 14.94 7.54 -9.67
CA ASN A 101 14.19 8.42 -8.76
C ASN A 101 13.11 7.61 -8.04
N ILE A 102 13.33 7.37 -6.74
CA ILE A 102 12.43 6.59 -5.87
C ILE A 102 11.00 7.15 -5.89
N LYS A 103 10.85 8.48 -5.81
CA LYS A 103 9.53 9.12 -5.81
C LYS A 103 8.80 8.94 -7.13
N LEU A 104 9.53 9.07 -8.25
CA LEU A 104 8.93 8.84 -9.57
C LEU A 104 8.46 7.39 -9.70
N GLY A 105 9.32 6.42 -9.34
CA GLY A 105 8.95 5.01 -9.34
C GLY A 105 7.72 4.73 -8.46
N TYR A 106 7.69 5.34 -7.26
CA TYR A 106 6.56 5.19 -6.35
C TYR A 106 5.26 5.79 -6.93
N SER A 107 5.30 7.06 -7.39
CA SER A 107 4.13 7.74 -7.96
C SER A 107 3.57 7.00 -9.18
N VAL A 108 4.44 6.60 -10.13
CA VAL A 108 4.03 5.86 -11.33
C VAL A 108 3.38 4.52 -10.98
N SER A 109 3.94 3.79 -10.01
CA SER A 109 3.38 2.50 -9.57
C SER A 109 1.98 2.66 -8.97
N LEU A 110 1.78 3.69 -8.14
CA LEU A 110 0.47 3.96 -7.56
C LEU A 110 -0.55 4.42 -8.61
N LEU A 111 -0.13 5.20 -9.62
CA LEU A 111 -1.01 5.59 -10.73
C LEU A 111 -1.44 4.37 -11.55
N ILE A 112 -0.50 3.48 -11.90
CA ILE A 112 -0.81 2.24 -12.61
C ILE A 112 -1.80 1.40 -11.81
N ALA A 113 -1.58 1.22 -10.51
CA ALA A 113 -2.50 0.49 -9.67
C ALA A 113 -3.86 1.18 -9.54
N GLY A 114 -3.89 2.51 -9.40
CA GLY A 114 -5.13 3.29 -9.34
C GLY A 114 -5.99 3.10 -10.61
N VAL A 115 -5.35 3.11 -11.79
CA VAL A 115 -6.03 2.78 -13.05
C VAL A 115 -6.49 1.33 -13.05
N GLY A 116 -5.66 0.38 -12.58
CA GLY A 116 -6.04 -1.02 -12.44
C GLY A 116 -7.31 -1.19 -11.60
N PHE A 117 -7.37 -0.57 -10.44
CA PHE A 117 -8.57 -0.58 -9.60
C PHE A 117 -9.80 -0.04 -10.33
N ALA A 118 -9.66 1.10 -11.00
CA ALA A 118 -10.76 1.74 -11.72
C ALA A 118 -11.26 0.93 -12.93
N LEU A 119 -10.43 0.04 -13.49
CA LEU A 119 -10.81 -0.82 -14.62
C LEU A 119 -11.69 -2.00 -14.21
N ILE A 120 -11.63 -2.47 -12.96
CA ILE A 120 -12.36 -3.68 -12.51
C ILE A 120 -13.86 -3.62 -12.86
N PRO A 121 -14.60 -2.54 -12.56
CA PRO A 121 -16.05 -2.50 -12.84
C PRO A 121 -16.43 -2.57 -14.32
N PHE A 122 -15.50 -2.27 -15.22
CA PHE A 122 -15.76 -2.19 -16.67
C PHE A 122 -15.39 -3.46 -17.43
N LEU A 123 -14.74 -4.42 -16.78
CA LEU A 123 -14.29 -5.65 -17.42
C LEU A 123 -15.19 -6.83 -17.01
N HIS A 124 -16.12 -7.19 -17.88
CA HIS A 124 -17.14 -8.22 -17.63
C HIS A 124 -16.69 -9.65 -17.96
N ASN A 125 -15.46 -9.85 -18.35
CA ASN A 125 -14.89 -11.16 -18.65
C ASN A 125 -13.86 -11.54 -17.56
N GLN A 126 -14.00 -12.73 -16.99
CA GLN A 126 -13.16 -13.22 -15.92
C GLN A 126 -11.64 -13.20 -16.25
N TYR A 127 -11.26 -13.51 -17.49
CA TYR A 127 -9.85 -13.53 -17.89
C TYR A 127 -9.30 -12.13 -18.13
N LEU A 128 -10.14 -11.19 -18.59
CA LEU A 128 -9.73 -9.78 -18.74
C LEU A 128 -9.43 -9.14 -17.37
N GLN A 129 -9.98 -9.66 -16.28
CA GLN A 129 -9.68 -9.20 -14.92
C GLN A 129 -8.21 -9.46 -14.52
N PHE A 130 -7.45 -10.28 -15.25
CA PHE A 130 -6.01 -10.43 -15.03
C PHE A 130 -5.25 -9.12 -15.25
N ILE A 131 -5.68 -8.28 -16.20
CA ILE A 131 -5.03 -7.02 -16.52
C ILE A 131 -5.02 -6.06 -15.32
N PRO A 132 -6.18 -5.68 -14.73
CA PRO A 132 -6.19 -4.81 -13.58
C PRO A 132 -5.47 -5.39 -12.37
N PHE A 133 -5.54 -6.70 -12.13
CA PHE A 133 -4.85 -7.31 -10.99
C PHE A 133 -3.33 -7.33 -11.16
N LEU A 134 -2.80 -7.52 -12.38
CA LEU A 134 -1.38 -7.31 -12.67
C LEU A 134 -0.96 -5.86 -12.39
N MET A 135 -1.76 -4.88 -12.79
CA MET A 135 -1.50 -3.45 -12.56
C MET A 135 -1.55 -3.12 -11.05
N ILE A 136 -2.50 -3.67 -10.30
CA ILE A 136 -2.61 -3.51 -8.85
C ILE A 136 -1.36 -4.09 -8.16
N GLY A 137 -0.79 -5.16 -8.70
CA GLY A 137 0.46 -5.74 -8.26
C GLY A 137 1.63 -4.74 -8.26
N ALA A 138 1.67 -3.84 -9.24
CA ALA A 138 2.69 -2.78 -9.30
C ALA A 138 2.60 -1.83 -8.10
N GLY A 139 1.40 -1.39 -7.76
CA GLY A 139 1.17 -0.55 -6.57
C GLY A 139 1.51 -1.27 -5.28
N TRP A 140 1.14 -2.55 -5.17
CA TRP A 140 1.44 -3.37 -4.01
C TRP A 140 2.94 -3.48 -3.76
N ALA A 141 3.74 -3.79 -4.78
CA ALA A 141 5.19 -3.84 -4.67
C ALA A 141 5.79 -2.50 -4.20
N ALA A 142 5.34 -1.41 -4.79
CA ALA A 142 5.85 -0.09 -4.47
C ALA A 142 5.47 0.39 -3.07
N MET A 143 4.22 0.17 -2.63
CA MET A 143 3.76 0.61 -1.31
C MET A 143 4.39 -0.17 -0.15
N LEU A 144 4.90 -1.37 -0.39
CA LEU A 144 5.64 -2.12 0.62
C LEU A 144 7.11 -1.67 0.71
N ALA A 145 7.76 -1.35 -0.41
CA ALA A 145 9.19 -1.06 -0.44
C ALA A 145 9.51 0.43 -0.26
N MET A 146 8.85 1.31 -1.02
CA MET A 146 9.24 2.72 -1.15
C MET A 146 9.05 3.55 0.12
N PRO A 147 7.95 3.40 0.90
CA PRO A 147 7.75 4.16 2.14
C PRO A 147 8.85 3.94 3.16
N PHE A 148 9.20 2.68 3.39
CA PHE A 148 10.26 2.34 4.34
C PHE A 148 11.61 2.87 3.89
N THR A 149 11.94 2.80 2.59
CA THR A 149 13.16 3.37 2.03
C THR A 149 13.20 4.89 2.26
N LEU A 150 12.14 5.61 1.95
CA LEU A 150 12.05 7.06 2.12
C LEU A 150 12.16 7.48 3.59
N VAL A 151 11.48 6.77 4.49
CA VAL A 151 11.49 7.07 5.93
C VAL A 151 12.84 6.72 6.54
N THR A 152 13.43 5.57 6.22
CA THR A 152 14.74 5.17 6.71
C THR A 152 15.82 6.16 6.29
N ASN A 153 15.80 6.61 5.02
CA ASN A 153 16.72 7.64 4.53
C ASN A 153 16.55 8.97 5.29
N ALA A 154 15.32 9.36 5.60
CA ALA A 154 15.03 10.59 6.34
C ALA A 154 15.45 10.52 7.81
N LEU A 155 15.45 9.32 8.39
CA LEU A 155 15.83 9.05 9.78
C LEU A 155 17.35 8.88 9.98
N GLN A 156 18.14 8.91 8.92
CA GLN A 156 19.60 8.83 9.06
C GLN A 156 20.13 9.99 9.93
N GLY A 157 20.85 9.63 10.98
CA GLY A 157 21.36 10.57 11.98
C GLY A 157 20.38 10.91 13.11
N TYR A 158 19.16 10.35 13.11
CA TYR A 158 18.24 10.39 14.25
C TYR A 158 18.55 9.23 15.20
N GLY A 159 18.54 9.46 16.52
CA GLY A 159 18.52 8.39 17.50
C GLY A 159 17.20 7.61 17.44
N HIS A 160 17.16 6.41 18.05
CA HIS A 160 15.92 5.61 18.18
C HIS A 160 15.26 5.19 16.86
N MET A 161 16.04 4.94 15.80
CA MET A 161 15.51 4.58 14.47
C MET A 161 14.52 3.41 14.52
N GLY A 162 14.80 2.37 15.32
CA GLY A 162 13.90 1.22 15.49
C GLY A 162 12.54 1.63 16.05
N THR A 163 12.52 2.54 17.04
CA THR A 163 11.26 3.06 17.61
C THR A 163 10.48 3.88 16.60
N TYR A 164 11.16 4.73 15.79
CA TYR A 164 10.51 5.46 14.72
C TYR A 164 9.88 4.53 13.67
N LEU A 165 10.56 3.46 13.27
CA LEU A 165 10.02 2.49 12.32
C LEU A 165 8.84 1.70 12.94
N GLY A 166 8.89 1.41 14.23
CA GLY A 166 7.76 0.84 14.97
C GLY A 166 6.55 1.77 14.97
N LEU A 167 6.75 3.07 15.25
CA LEU A 167 5.69 4.08 15.19
C LEU A 167 5.16 4.28 13.76
N PHE A 168 6.03 4.15 12.75
CA PHE A 168 5.65 4.24 11.34
C PHE A 168 4.68 3.12 10.93
N ASN A 169 4.72 1.94 11.57
CA ASN A 169 3.71 0.90 11.36
C ASN A 169 2.28 1.36 11.70
N GLY A 170 2.13 2.39 12.53
CA GLY A 170 0.83 3.05 12.74
C GLY A 170 0.21 3.58 11.44
N THR A 171 1.03 3.99 10.47
CA THR A 171 0.57 4.43 9.14
C THR A 171 0.01 3.29 8.28
N ILE A 172 0.18 2.05 8.69
CA ILE A 172 -0.41 0.85 8.11
C ILE A 172 -1.75 0.54 8.80
N CYS A 173 -1.75 0.51 10.13
CA CYS A 173 -2.91 0.07 10.92
C CYS A 173 -4.04 1.11 10.95
N ILE A 174 -3.69 2.39 11.19
CA ILE A 174 -4.68 3.47 11.34
C ILE A 174 -5.56 3.62 10.08
N PRO A 175 -5.01 3.68 8.86
CA PRO A 175 -5.82 3.77 7.65
C PRO A 175 -6.81 2.62 7.49
N GLN A 176 -6.37 1.41 7.82
CA GLN A 176 -7.23 0.23 7.72
C GLN A 176 -8.39 0.28 8.72
N ILE A 177 -8.13 0.73 9.95
CA ILE A 177 -9.18 0.91 10.96
C ILE A 177 -10.19 1.97 10.47
N VAL A 178 -9.71 3.12 10.00
CA VAL A 178 -10.57 4.20 9.50
C VAL A 178 -11.37 3.72 8.27
N ALA A 179 -10.71 3.06 7.32
CA ALA A 179 -11.37 2.55 6.12
C ALA A 179 -12.40 1.46 6.44
N ALA A 180 -12.14 0.59 7.43
CA ALA A 180 -13.09 -0.42 7.89
C ALA A 180 -14.36 0.23 8.49
N ILE A 181 -14.17 1.28 9.30
CA ILE A 181 -15.30 2.01 9.90
C ILE A 181 -16.12 2.75 8.85
N CYS A 182 -15.45 3.40 7.88
CA CYS A 182 -16.10 4.25 6.88
C CYS A 182 -16.63 3.46 5.68
N GLY A 183 -16.11 2.25 5.41
CA GLY A 183 -16.37 1.53 4.16
C GLY A 183 -17.85 1.27 3.88
N GLY A 184 -18.61 0.83 4.88
CA GLY A 184 -20.05 0.60 4.73
C GLY A 184 -20.86 1.88 4.44
N ALA A 185 -20.48 2.99 5.10
CA ALA A 185 -21.11 4.30 4.84
C ALA A 185 -20.79 4.80 3.42
N ILE A 186 -19.53 4.69 2.98
CA ILE A 186 -19.14 5.05 1.62
C ILE A 186 -19.91 4.20 0.60
N LEU A 187 -19.95 2.88 0.79
CA LEU A 187 -20.67 1.96 -0.09
C LEU A 187 -22.14 2.37 -0.24
N SER A 188 -22.83 2.69 0.86
CA SER A 188 -24.24 3.10 0.82
C SER A 188 -24.46 4.44 0.12
N LEU A 189 -23.50 5.38 0.23
CA LEU A 189 -23.56 6.69 -0.41
C LEU A 189 -23.35 6.63 -1.93
N ILE A 190 -22.54 5.68 -2.43
CA ILE A 190 -22.21 5.57 -3.86
C ILE A 190 -23.13 4.61 -4.65
N GLY A 191 -24.19 4.08 -4.04
CA GLY A 191 -25.19 3.26 -4.74
C GLY A 191 -25.22 1.79 -4.34
N SER A 192 -24.44 1.38 -3.33
CA SER A 192 -24.42 0.02 -2.75
C SER A 192 -23.86 -1.07 -3.68
N HIS A 193 -23.21 -0.71 -4.78
CA HIS A 193 -22.50 -1.66 -5.64
C HIS A 193 -21.06 -1.82 -5.16
N GLN A 194 -20.66 -3.06 -4.87
CA GLN A 194 -19.30 -3.35 -4.39
C GLN A 194 -18.24 -3.08 -5.47
N SER A 195 -18.63 -3.19 -6.73
CA SER A 195 -17.78 -2.82 -7.88
C SER A 195 -17.37 -1.34 -7.85
N ASP A 196 -18.23 -0.43 -7.38
CA ASP A 196 -17.91 1.00 -7.28
C ASP A 196 -16.88 1.29 -6.19
N MET A 197 -16.78 0.43 -5.17
CA MET A 197 -15.71 0.54 -4.16
C MET A 197 -14.31 0.33 -4.75
N MET A 198 -14.20 -0.34 -5.89
CA MET A 198 -12.93 -0.45 -6.61
C MET A 198 -12.52 0.90 -7.21
N ILE A 199 -13.47 1.68 -7.70
CA ILE A 199 -13.20 3.05 -8.17
C ILE A 199 -12.74 3.93 -7.01
N VAL A 200 -13.40 3.84 -5.85
CA VAL A 200 -12.98 4.59 -4.64
C VAL A 200 -11.56 4.22 -4.24
N ALA A 201 -11.24 2.94 -4.23
CA ALA A 201 -9.88 2.46 -3.94
C ALA A 201 -8.87 3.00 -4.96
N GLY A 202 -9.22 3.00 -6.25
CA GLY A 202 -8.40 3.59 -7.31
C GLY A 202 -8.14 5.07 -7.11
N VAL A 203 -9.17 5.85 -6.76
CA VAL A 203 -9.06 7.28 -6.44
C VAL A 203 -8.10 7.50 -5.26
N PHE A 204 -8.17 6.67 -4.22
CA PHE A 204 -7.24 6.77 -3.09
C PHE A 204 -5.79 6.57 -3.52
N LEU A 205 -5.51 5.60 -4.37
CA LEU A 205 -4.15 5.39 -4.89
C LEU A 205 -3.68 6.57 -5.76
N VAL A 206 -4.57 7.13 -6.57
CA VAL A 206 -4.25 8.32 -7.38
C VAL A 206 -3.95 9.52 -6.49
N ILE A 207 -4.73 9.76 -5.43
CA ILE A 207 -4.45 10.82 -4.46
C ILE A 207 -3.07 10.59 -3.81
N GLY A 208 -2.79 9.36 -3.37
CA GLY A 208 -1.48 8.99 -2.85
C GLY A 208 -0.36 9.28 -3.85
N ALA A 209 -0.53 8.88 -5.10
CA ALA A 209 0.44 9.09 -6.18
C ALA A 209 0.74 10.58 -6.43
N LEU A 210 -0.30 11.40 -6.45
CA LEU A 210 -0.18 12.86 -6.64
C LEU A 210 0.47 13.55 -5.43
N TYR A 211 0.39 12.95 -4.25
CA TYR A 211 1.03 13.49 -3.04
C TYR A 211 2.51 13.12 -2.94
N VAL A 212 2.96 12.02 -3.55
CA VAL A 212 4.37 11.55 -3.50
C VAL A 212 5.39 12.65 -3.88
N PRO A 213 5.21 13.47 -4.93
CA PRO A 213 6.16 14.54 -5.29
C PRO A 213 6.39 15.57 -4.18
N MET A 214 5.43 15.75 -3.27
CA MET A 214 5.52 16.70 -2.15
C MET A 214 6.44 16.21 -1.02
N ILE A 215 6.88 14.95 -1.06
CA ILE A 215 7.84 14.37 -0.12
C ILE A 215 9.22 15.01 -0.38
N LYS A 216 9.82 15.63 0.64
CA LYS A 216 11.18 16.16 0.55
C LYS A 216 12.16 15.03 0.87
N GLU A 217 13.04 14.73 -0.06
CA GLU A 217 14.20 13.86 0.22
C GLU A 217 15.32 14.69 0.85
N LYS A 218 15.94 14.14 1.90
CA LYS A 218 17.23 14.65 2.36
C LYS A 218 18.24 14.22 1.29
N LYS A 219 18.89 15.17 0.58
CA LYS A 219 20.00 14.81 -0.30
C LYS A 219 21.01 14.04 0.55
N ALA A 220 21.38 12.84 0.09
CA ALA A 220 22.52 12.16 0.68
C ALA A 220 23.69 13.15 0.64
N ALA A 221 24.34 13.36 1.79
CA ALA A 221 25.61 14.11 1.79
C ALA A 221 26.59 13.28 0.95
N GLU A 222 27.08 13.91 -0.12
CA GLU A 222 28.17 13.38 -0.95
C GLU A 222 29.44 13.22 -0.13
#